data_9a7529b49c854a5b26b0426678caaeb5
#
_entry.id   9a7529b49c854a5b26b0426678caaeb5
#
_cell.length_a   1.000
_cell.length_b   1.000
_cell.length_c   1.000
_cell.angle_alpha   90.00
_cell.angle_beta   90.00
_cell.angle_gamma   90.00
#
_symmetry.space_group_name_H-M   'P 1'
#
loop_
_entity.id
_entity.type
_entity.pdbx_description
1 polymer ?
#
loop_
_entity_poly.entity_id
_entity_poly.type
_entity_poly.pdbx_seq_one_letter_code
_entity_poly.pdbx_strand_id
1 'polypeptide(L)'
;MKTSQKFNIDFDYNELHHDAPKAVQAPLIGLTGNFSDNKLSLLPGYYTSILKAGAVPVILPPTEDADILISFLNRIDGLLFTGGADINPLFFQEEPIRELQDINPYRDRQELLLARLAADRQIPILGICRGVQVLNAAFGGSLYQDIHSQMEGTRIKHSQQLDRSFASHTIEIEPGSLLEKIMGCSHVAVNSFHHQAVREAAPGFRVSARAKDGVIEAIESTEGKSILGVQWHPECFILNGDESMMPLFHWLTHEAKSFAKAKELHSRILTLDSHCDTPMFFHENIHFESRDPKIKVDL
;
A
#
# COMPACT_ATOMS: atom_id res chain seq x y z
N MET A 1 -26.75 -36.42 2.29
CA MET A 1 -27.22 -35.66 1.14
C MET A 1 -26.99 -34.16 1.32
N LYS A 2 -25.72 -33.72 1.41
CA LYS A 2 -25.34 -32.27 1.48
C LYS A 2 -24.48 -31.82 0.29
N THR A 3 -24.32 -32.66 -0.73
CA THR A 3 -23.47 -32.40 -1.90
C THR A 3 -24.20 -31.71 -3.06
N SER A 4 -25.53 -31.64 -3.06
CA SER A 4 -26.28 -31.06 -4.18
C SER A 4 -26.42 -29.53 -4.12
N GLN A 5 -26.31 -28.90 -2.96
CA GLN A 5 -26.42 -27.45 -2.83
C GLN A 5 -25.23 -26.69 -3.40
N LYS A 6 -24.01 -27.27 -3.33
CA LYS A 6 -22.77 -26.61 -3.74
C LYS A 6 -22.65 -26.34 -5.25
N PHE A 7 -23.55 -26.88 -6.06
CA PHE A 7 -23.57 -26.73 -7.53
C PHE A 7 -24.92 -26.20 -8.04
N ASN A 8 -25.74 -25.62 -7.16
CA ASN A 8 -27.03 -25.05 -7.58
C ASN A 8 -26.93 -23.53 -7.61
N ILE A 9 -26.43 -23.03 -8.72
CA ILE A 9 -26.23 -21.59 -8.94
C ILE A 9 -27.57 -20.83 -8.97
N ASP A 10 -28.68 -21.47 -9.34
CA ASP A 10 -29.99 -20.82 -9.36
C ASP A 10 -30.52 -20.55 -7.95
N PHE A 11 -30.18 -21.41 -7.00
CA PHE A 11 -30.50 -21.18 -5.59
C PHE A 11 -29.74 -19.98 -5.05
N ASP A 12 -28.43 -19.93 -5.25
CA ASP A 12 -27.57 -18.83 -4.83
C ASP A 12 -27.97 -17.51 -5.52
N TYR A 13 -28.29 -17.54 -6.81
CA TYR A 13 -28.78 -16.40 -7.57
C TYR A 13 -30.07 -15.84 -6.99
N ASN A 14 -31.04 -16.71 -6.68
CA ASN A 14 -32.34 -16.28 -6.16
C ASN A 14 -32.21 -15.68 -4.74
N GLU A 15 -31.37 -16.28 -3.85
CA GLU A 15 -31.07 -15.69 -2.55
C GLU A 15 -30.46 -14.29 -2.69
N LEU A 16 -29.43 -14.15 -3.50
CA LEU A 16 -28.75 -12.87 -3.73
C LEU A 16 -29.66 -11.82 -4.40
N HIS A 17 -30.58 -12.25 -5.25
CA HIS A 17 -31.47 -11.34 -5.98
C HIS A 17 -32.63 -10.84 -5.10
N HIS A 18 -33.16 -11.66 -4.19
CA HIS A 18 -34.24 -11.29 -3.30
C HIS A 18 -33.79 -10.50 -2.07
N ASP A 19 -32.62 -10.82 -1.55
CA ASP A 19 -32.02 -10.17 -0.39
C ASP A 19 -30.84 -9.27 -0.80
N ALA A 20 -30.92 -8.55 -1.92
CA ALA A 20 -29.88 -7.56 -2.25
C ALA A 20 -29.66 -6.67 -1.02
N PRO A 21 -28.63 -6.91 -0.21
CA PRO A 21 -28.41 -6.11 0.97
C PRO A 21 -28.30 -4.67 0.51
N LYS A 22 -28.94 -3.74 1.23
CA LYS A 22 -28.60 -2.31 1.09
C LYS A 22 -27.09 -2.26 1.12
N ALA A 23 -26.49 -1.95 -0.03
CA ALA A 23 -25.06 -2.08 -0.25
C ALA A 23 -24.36 -1.39 0.91
N VAL A 24 -23.81 -2.18 1.82
CA VAL A 24 -22.83 -1.67 2.75
C VAL A 24 -21.73 -1.19 1.83
N GLN A 25 -21.53 0.13 1.77
CA GLN A 25 -20.47 0.70 0.95
C GLN A 25 -19.14 0.32 1.58
N ALA A 26 -18.73 -0.92 1.34
CA ALA A 26 -17.41 -1.40 1.72
C ALA A 26 -16.38 -0.63 0.87
N PRO A 27 -15.33 -0.08 1.48
CA PRO A 27 -14.33 0.66 0.72
C PRO A 27 -13.61 -0.26 -0.26
N LEU A 28 -13.24 0.29 -1.41
CA LEU A 28 -12.54 -0.41 -2.46
C LEU A 28 -11.03 -0.24 -2.27
N ILE A 29 -10.31 -1.34 -2.03
CA ILE A 29 -8.86 -1.34 -1.85
C ILE A 29 -8.19 -1.86 -3.12
N GLY A 30 -7.38 -1.00 -3.76
CA GLY A 30 -6.52 -1.40 -4.87
C GLY A 30 -5.33 -2.22 -4.36
N LEU A 31 -5.05 -3.36 -4.98
CA LEU A 31 -3.90 -4.20 -4.68
C LEU A 31 -3.00 -4.25 -5.91
N THR A 32 -1.71 -3.99 -5.73
CA THR A 32 -0.73 -4.26 -6.79
C THR A 32 -0.38 -5.75 -6.79
N GLY A 33 -0.14 -6.31 -7.97
CA GLY A 33 0.21 -7.71 -8.13
C GLY A 33 1.62 -7.90 -8.66
N ASN A 34 2.15 -9.11 -8.51
CA ASN A 34 3.41 -9.46 -9.15
C ASN A 34 3.16 -9.79 -10.63
N PHE A 35 3.99 -9.23 -11.50
CA PHE A 35 3.90 -9.43 -12.95
C PHE A 35 5.19 -10.05 -13.47
N SER A 36 5.12 -11.31 -13.91
CA SER A 36 6.23 -12.05 -14.50
C SER A 36 5.68 -13.01 -15.57
N ASP A 37 6.48 -13.33 -16.56
CA ASP A 37 6.11 -14.27 -17.63
C ASP A 37 4.75 -13.96 -18.30
N ASN A 38 4.45 -12.67 -18.48
CA ASN A 38 3.15 -12.20 -18.97
C ASN A 38 1.95 -12.63 -18.13
N LYS A 39 2.17 -12.91 -16.84
CA LYS A 39 1.12 -13.30 -15.89
C LYS A 39 1.10 -12.34 -14.72
N LEU A 40 -0.10 -11.91 -14.35
CA LEU A 40 -0.36 -11.22 -13.10
C LEU A 40 -0.63 -12.28 -12.02
N SER A 41 0.10 -12.22 -10.92
CA SER A 41 -0.08 -13.13 -9.79
C SER A 41 -0.17 -12.38 -8.46
N LEU A 42 -0.98 -12.91 -7.54
CA LEU A 42 -1.16 -12.37 -6.22
C LEU A 42 -1.36 -13.52 -5.22
N LEU A 43 -0.61 -13.52 -4.12
CA LEU A 43 -0.81 -14.51 -3.06
C LEU A 43 -2.15 -14.30 -2.37
N PRO A 44 -2.90 -15.39 -2.05
CA PRO A 44 -4.22 -15.31 -1.45
C PRO A 44 -4.27 -14.50 -0.15
N GLY A 45 -3.22 -14.50 0.66
CA GLY A 45 -3.16 -13.79 1.93
C GLY A 45 -3.53 -12.32 1.82
N TYR A 46 -3.09 -11.62 0.78
CA TYR A 46 -3.36 -10.19 0.60
C TYR A 46 -4.85 -9.90 0.46
N TYR A 47 -5.52 -10.50 -0.53
CA TYR A 47 -6.94 -10.22 -0.74
C TYR A 47 -7.84 -10.84 0.35
N THR A 48 -7.45 -11.99 0.91
CA THR A 48 -8.19 -12.59 2.03
C THR A 48 -8.18 -11.70 3.27
N SER A 49 -7.04 -11.06 3.57
CA SER A 49 -6.92 -10.13 4.69
C SER A 49 -7.80 -8.90 4.51
N ILE A 50 -7.87 -8.35 3.30
CA ILE A 50 -8.75 -7.22 2.95
C ILE A 50 -10.23 -7.60 3.08
N LEU A 51 -10.62 -8.79 2.57
CA LEU A 51 -11.98 -9.29 2.72
C LEU A 51 -12.36 -9.49 4.19
N LYS A 52 -11.48 -10.09 4.99
CA LYS A 52 -11.70 -10.26 6.44
C LYS A 52 -11.80 -8.92 7.18
N ALA A 53 -11.08 -7.90 6.73
CA ALA A 53 -11.15 -6.55 7.28
C ALA A 53 -12.45 -5.80 6.87
N GLY A 54 -13.29 -6.38 6.01
CA GLY A 54 -14.57 -5.80 5.59
C GLY A 54 -14.45 -4.76 4.48
N ALA A 55 -13.46 -4.91 3.60
CA ALA A 55 -13.27 -4.12 2.40
C ALA A 55 -13.31 -5.01 1.13
N VAL A 56 -13.44 -4.39 -0.04
CA VAL A 56 -13.46 -5.07 -1.34
C VAL A 56 -12.09 -4.94 -2.00
N PRO A 57 -11.33 -6.03 -2.22
CA PRO A 57 -10.06 -5.99 -2.92
C PRO A 57 -10.26 -5.93 -4.42
N VAL A 58 -9.50 -5.05 -5.10
CA VAL A 58 -9.42 -4.97 -6.57
C VAL A 58 -7.97 -5.03 -7.00
N ILE A 59 -7.64 -6.00 -7.86
CA ILE A 59 -6.27 -6.13 -8.37
C ILE A 59 -6.07 -5.12 -9.49
N LEU A 60 -5.05 -4.28 -9.35
CA LEU A 60 -4.67 -3.31 -10.37
C LEU A 60 -3.72 -3.98 -11.36
N PRO A 61 -4.12 -4.10 -12.64
CA PRO A 61 -3.23 -4.65 -13.65
C PRO A 61 -2.04 -3.72 -13.91
N PRO A 62 -0.88 -4.24 -14.33
CA PRO A 62 0.26 -3.43 -14.69
C PRO A 62 -0.07 -2.56 -15.92
N THR A 63 0.29 -1.28 -15.85
CA THR A 63 0.14 -0.32 -16.94
C THR A 63 1.18 0.80 -16.82
N GLU A 64 1.61 1.32 -17.95
CA GLU A 64 2.45 2.52 -18.02
C GLU A 64 1.64 3.77 -18.39
N ASP A 65 0.36 3.61 -18.68
CA ASP A 65 -0.55 4.68 -19.05
C ASP A 65 -0.96 5.49 -17.81
N ALA A 66 -0.55 6.76 -17.76
CA ALA A 66 -0.82 7.66 -16.64
C ALA A 66 -2.33 7.93 -16.45
N ASP A 67 -3.10 8.01 -17.52
CA ASP A 67 -4.55 8.25 -17.43
C ASP A 67 -5.27 7.05 -16.82
N ILE A 68 -4.80 5.84 -17.12
CA ILE A 68 -5.29 4.62 -16.48
C ILE A 68 -4.93 4.59 -15.00
N LEU A 69 -3.69 4.97 -14.62
CA LEU A 69 -3.30 5.07 -13.20
C LEU A 69 -4.16 6.06 -12.43
N ILE A 70 -4.42 7.23 -13.01
CA ILE A 70 -5.33 8.23 -12.45
C ILE A 70 -6.75 7.67 -12.33
N SER A 71 -7.21 6.94 -13.34
CA SER A 71 -8.53 6.30 -13.34
C SER A 71 -8.66 5.24 -12.25
N PHE A 72 -7.60 4.49 -11.92
CA PHE A 72 -7.59 3.58 -10.76
C PHE A 72 -7.76 4.36 -9.47
N LEU A 73 -6.92 5.39 -9.24
CA LEU A 73 -6.94 6.19 -8.03
C LEU A 73 -8.28 6.90 -7.79
N ASN A 74 -8.97 7.32 -8.85
CA ASN A 74 -10.29 7.93 -8.73
C ASN A 74 -11.37 6.94 -8.25
N ARG A 75 -11.16 5.63 -8.43
CA ARG A 75 -12.14 4.59 -8.11
C ARG A 75 -11.88 3.90 -6.79
N ILE A 76 -10.64 3.77 -6.36
CA ILE A 76 -10.27 3.12 -5.10
C ILE A 76 -10.38 4.08 -3.92
N ASP A 77 -10.48 3.53 -2.72
CA ASP A 77 -10.57 4.26 -1.46
C ASP A 77 -9.36 4.02 -0.56
N GLY A 78 -8.53 3.04 -0.89
CA GLY A 78 -7.27 2.73 -0.26
C GLY A 78 -6.37 1.93 -1.19
N LEU A 79 -5.09 1.84 -0.86
CA LEU A 79 -4.08 1.17 -1.69
C LEU A 79 -3.20 0.25 -0.85
N LEU A 80 -2.99 -0.98 -1.33
CA LEU A 80 -2.08 -1.95 -0.75
C LEU A 80 -0.98 -2.28 -1.77
N PHE A 81 0.26 -1.91 -1.46
CA PHE A 81 1.44 -2.40 -2.19
C PHE A 81 1.88 -3.74 -1.61
N THR A 82 1.96 -4.75 -2.47
CA THR A 82 2.28 -6.12 -2.08
C THR A 82 3.77 -6.43 -2.17
N GLY A 83 4.20 -7.54 -1.59
CA GLY A 83 5.55 -8.06 -1.72
C GLY A 83 5.91 -8.44 -3.17
N GLY A 84 7.17 -8.76 -3.43
CA GLY A 84 7.63 -9.13 -4.77
C GLY A 84 9.14 -9.05 -4.96
N ALA A 85 9.56 -8.95 -6.20
CA ALA A 85 10.95 -8.82 -6.64
C ALA A 85 11.61 -7.51 -6.15
N ASP A 86 12.92 -7.40 -6.29
CA ASP A 86 13.69 -6.22 -5.92
C ASP A 86 13.26 -4.98 -6.72
N ILE A 87 13.51 -3.79 -6.15
CA ILE A 87 13.34 -2.54 -6.87
C ILE A 87 14.63 -2.22 -7.62
N ASN A 88 14.49 -1.78 -8.87
CA ASN A 88 15.64 -1.36 -9.67
C ASN A 88 16.37 -0.19 -8.98
N PRO A 89 17.66 -0.34 -8.60
CA PRO A 89 18.43 0.65 -7.87
C PRO A 89 18.52 2.02 -8.54
N LEU A 90 18.39 2.09 -9.85
CA LEU A 90 18.40 3.35 -10.59
C LEU A 90 17.29 4.31 -10.16
N PHE A 91 16.17 3.80 -9.59
CA PHE A 91 15.11 4.64 -9.05
C PHE A 91 15.46 5.35 -7.74
N PHE A 92 16.48 4.85 -7.03
CA PHE A 92 17.04 5.54 -5.85
C PHE A 92 18.51 5.94 -6.06
N GLN A 93 18.93 6.16 -7.32
CA GLN A 93 20.19 6.75 -7.76
C GLN A 93 21.43 5.93 -7.36
N GLU A 94 21.31 4.61 -7.36
CA GLU A 94 22.41 3.68 -7.12
C GLU A 94 22.62 2.75 -8.32
N GLU A 95 23.88 2.30 -8.49
CA GLU A 95 24.21 1.24 -9.42
C GLU A 95 23.86 -0.14 -8.83
N PRO A 96 23.44 -1.13 -9.63
CA PRO A 96 23.13 -2.46 -9.17
C PRO A 96 24.37 -3.16 -8.63
N ILE A 97 24.28 -3.72 -7.43
CA ILE A 97 25.32 -4.58 -6.87
C ILE A 97 25.15 -6.03 -7.33
N ARG A 98 26.15 -6.86 -7.08
CA ARG A 98 26.15 -8.27 -7.53
C ARG A 98 25.03 -9.10 -6.89
N GLU A 99 24.64 -8.76 -5.68
CA GLU A 99 23.64 -9.47 -4.86
C GLU A 99 22.21 -9.08 -5.20
N LEU A 100 21.98 -8.09 -6.07
CA LEU A 100 20.65 -7.73 -6.58
C LEU A 100 20.03 -8.96 -7.25
N GLN A 101 18.76 -9.22 -6.92
CA GLN A 101 17.99 -10.31 -7.51
C GLN A 101 17.11 -9.82 -8.67
N ASP A 102 16.05 -10.55 -8.97
CA ASP A 102 15.14 -10.22 -10.06
C ASP A 102 14.48 -8.86 -9.82
N ILE A 103 14.44 -8.02 -10.86
CA ILE A 103 13.74 -6.74 -10.89
C ILE A 103 12.61 -6.75 -11.91
N ASN A 104 11.59 -5.91 -11.69
CA ASN A 104 10.51 -5.72 -12.66
C ASN A 104 10.29 -4.22 -12.94
N PRO A 105 10.97 -3.64 -13.95
CA PRO A 105 10.93 -2.21 -14.22
C PRO A 105 9.53 -1.66 -14.52
N TYR A 106 8.65 -2.47 -15.12
CA TYR A 106 7.25 -2.06 -15.40
C TYR A 106 6.46 -1.91 -14.10
N ARG A 107 6.61 -2.87 -13.19
CA ARG A 107 6.00 -2.82 -11.86
C ARG A 107 6.58 -1.70 -11.02
N ASP A 108 7.91 -1.50 -11.07
CA ASP A 108 8.59 -0.43 -10.34
C ASP A 108 8.03 0.94 -10.73
N ARG A 109 7.99 1.24 -12.03
CA ARG A 109 7.49 2.51 -12.54
C ARG A 109 6.06 2.77 -12.13
N GLN A 110 5.18 1.78 -12.31
CA GLN A 110 3.77 1.89 -11.92
C GLN A 110 3.61 2.16 -10.43
N GLU A 111 4.26 1.37 -9.57
CA GLU A 111 4.07 1.47 -8.12
C GLU A 111 4.69 2.74 -7.54
N LEU A 112 5.84 3.19 -8.03
CA LEU A 112 6.45 4.46 -7.63
C LEU A 112 5.55 5.66 -8.00
N LEU A 113 4.93 5.65 -9.17
CA LEU A 113 3.97 6.66 -9.59
C LEU A 113 2.69 6.60 -8.75
N LEU A 114 2.12 5.40 -8.56
CA LEU A 114 0.93 5.21 -7.74
C LEU A 114 1.15 5.69 -6.29
N ALA A 115 2.33 5.43 -5.70
CA ALA A 115 2.64 5.87 -4.34
C ALA A 115 2.58 7.39 -4.20
N ARG A 116 3.21 8.12 -5.11
CA ARG A 116 3.18 9.61 -5.11
C ARG A 116 1.78 10.15 -5.37
N LEU A 117 1.13 9.69 -6.44
CA LEU A 117 -0.19 10.16 -6.83
C LEU A 117 -1.28 9.83 -5.78
N ALA A 118 -1.18 8.68 -5.11
CA ALA A 118 -2.08 8.32 -4.03
C ALA A 118 -1.85 9.17 -2.78
N ALA A 119 -0.58 9.42 -2.42
CA ALA A 119 -0.25 10.29 -1.29
C ALA A 119 -0.69 11.75 -1.49
N ASP A 120 -0.57 12.29 -2.72
CA ASP A 120 -1.05 13.63 -3.06
C ASP A 120 -2.58 13.73 -2.93
N ARG A 121 -3.29 12.64 -3.20
CA ARG A 121 -4.74 12.55 -3.02
C ARG A 121 -5.17 12.15 -1.61
N GLN A 122 -4.22 11.95 -0.69
CA GLN A 122 -4.47 11.48 0.67
C GLN A 122 -5.18 10.12 0.74
N ILE A 123 -5.03 9.29 -0.29
CA ILE A 123 -5.52 7.91 -0.29
C ILE A 123 -4.70 7.11 0.74
N PRO A 124 -5.33 6.39 1.67
CA PRO A 124 -4.61 5.58 2.64
C PRO A 124 -3.80 4.46 1.98
N ILE A 125 -2.57 4.25 2.45
CA ILE A 125 -1.64 3.30 1.86
C ILE A 125 -1.05 2.38 2.91
N LEU A 126 -1.08 1.07 2.65
CA LEU A 126 -0.29 0.06 3.35
C LEU A 126 0.71 -0.56 2.37
N GLY A 127 2.00 -0.52 2.71
CA GLY A 127 3.07 -1.20 1.98
C GLY A 127 3.54 -2.44 2.73
N ILE A 128 3.60 -3.61 2.08
CA ILE A 128 4.05 -4.87 2.68
C ILE A 128 5.29 -5.37 1.95
N CYS A 129 6.37 -5.67 2.69
CA CYS A 129 7.66 -6.17 2.23
C CYS A 129 8.22 -5.26 1.12
N ARG A 130 8.21 -5.66 -0.15
CA ARG A 130 8.56 -4.78 -1.25
C ARG A 130 7.76 -3.46 -1.22
N GLY A 131 6.51 -3.48 -0.74
CA GLY A 131 5.67 -2.29 -0.63
C GLY A 131 6.23 -1.18 0.27
N VAL A 132 6.88 -1.51 1.39
CA VAL A 132 7.55 -0.49 2.23
C VAL A 132 8.76 0.13 1.50
N GLN A 133 9.47 -0.68 0.72
CA GLN A 133 10.60 -0.24 -0.09
C GLN A 133 10.15 0.68 -1.23
N VAL A 134 9.02 0.35 -1.90
CA VAL A 134 8.38 1.22 -2.90
C VAL A 134 8.03 2.56 -2.30
N LEU A 135 7.37 2.58 -1.12
CA LEU A 135 7.07 3.84 -0.42
C LEU A 135 8.33 4.64 -0.17
N ASN A 136 9.36 4.01 0.38
CA ASN A 136 10.61 4.70 0.69
C ASN A 136 11.30 5.27 -0.57
N ALA A 137 11.45 4.47 -1.62
CA ALA A 137 12.09 4.88 -2.87
C ALA A 137 11.28 5.97 -3.60
N ALA A 138 9.95 5.86 -3.60
CA ALA A 138 9.07 6.83 -4.24
C ALA A 138 9.23 8.24 -3.67
N PHE A 139 9.54 8.37 -2.38
CA PHE A 139 9.71 9.66 -1.71
C PHE A 139 11.17 10.07 -1.49
N GLY A 140 12.12 9.37 -2.11
CA GLY A 140 13.53 9.76 -2.15
C GLY A 140 14.38 9.20 -1.01
N GLY A 141 13.91 8.17 -0.32
CA GLY A 141 14.71 7.37 0.61
C GLY A 141 15.60 6.35 -0.12
N SER A 142 16.53 5.74 0.59
CA SER A 142 17.48 4.75 0.07
C SER A 142 17.21 3.35 0.63
N LEU A 143 17.70 2.33 -0.09
CA LEU A 143 17.54 0.92 0.26
C LEU A 143 18.92 0.25 0.42
N TYR A 144 19.01 -0.73 1.31
CA TYR A 144 20.01 -1.77 1.18
C TYR A 144 19.56 -2.72 0.07
N GLN A 145 20.35 -2.84 -0.98
CA GLN A 145 20.09 -3.79 -2.07
C GLN A 145 20.31 -5.23 -1.62
N ASP A 146 21.18 -5.41 -0.61
CA ASP A 146 21.34 -6.66 0.14
C ASP A 146 21.84 -6.34 1.54
N ILE A 147 21.07 -6.74 2.55
CA ILE A 147 21.37 -6.47 3.95
C ILE A 147 22.71 -7.09 4.34
N HIS A 148 22.97 -8.31 3.89
CA HIS A 148 24.18 -9.08 4.29
C HIS A 148 25.48 -8.44 3.80
N SER A 149 25.49 -7.92 2.58
CA SER A 149 26.69 -7.36 1.97
C SER A 149 26.91 -5.88 2.30
N GLN A 150 25.84 -5.14 2.61
CA GLN A 150 25.91 -3.69 2.74
C GLN A 150 25.74 -3.17 4.18
N MET A 151 25.20 -3.98 5.09
CA MET A 151 24.98 -3.55 6.48
C MET A 151 25.87 -4.34 7.44
N GLU A 152 26.84 -3.64 8.04
CA GLU A 152 27.72 -4.24 9.05
C GLU A 152 26.93 -4.60 10.33
N GLY A 153 27.24 -5.76 10.91
CA GLY A 153 26.68 -6.19 12.19
C GLY A 153 25.32 -6.86 12.14
N THR A 154 24.71 -7.05 10.96
CA THR A 154 23.52 -7.87 10.82
C THR A 154 23.77 -9.31 11.27
N ARG A 155 22.91 -9.81 12.17
CA ARG A 155 23.02 -11.15 12.76
C ARG A 155 21.75 -11.97 12.66
N ILE A 156 20.65 -11.31 12.30
CA ILE A 156 19.34 -11.95 12.14
C ILE A 156 19.23 -12.46 10.70
N LYS A 157 18.70 -13.64 10.54
CA LYS A 157 18.41 -14.18 9.22
C LYS A 157 17.07 -13.63 8.73
N HIS A 158 17.11 -12.56 7.93
CA HIS A 158 15.93 -11.90 7.36
C HIS A 158 15.31 -12.67 6.18
N SER A 159 16.06 -13.50 5.50
CA SER A 159 15.54 -14.40 4.46
C SER A 159 15.37 -15.83 5.01
N GLN A 160 14.20 -16.09 5.57
CA GLN A 160 13.88 -17.34 6.24
C GLN A 160 13.55 -18.48 5.24
N GLN A 161 13.69 -19.73 5.72
CA GLN A 161 13.32 -20.95 4.98
C GLN A 161 12.20 -21.71 5.71
N LEU A 162 11.46 -21.03 6.58
CA LEU A 162 10.30 -21.57 7.28
C LEU A 162 9.03 -21.38 6.45
N ASP A 163 7.95 -22.02 6.86
CA ASP A 163 6.62 -21.64 6.38
C ASP A 163 6.35 -20.16 6.73
N ARG A 164 5.75 -19.43 5.81
CA ARG A 164 5.56 -17.98 5.92
C ARG A 164 4.64 -17.56 7.05
N SER A 165 3.86 -18.47 7.60
CA SER A 165 2.97 -18.22 8.74
C SER A 165 3.68 -18.22 10.10
N PHE A 166 4.96 -18.61 10.18
CA PHE A 166 5.70 -18.63 11.44
C PHE A 166 6.52 -17.36 11.62
N ALA A 167 6.43 -16.80 12.83
CA ALA A 167 7.32 -15.74 13.26
C ALA A 167 8.77 -16.26 13.37
N SER A 168 9.73 -15.44 12.99
CA SER A 168 11.15 -15.81 12.94
C SER A 168 12.04 -14.92 13.80
N HIS A 169 11.66 -13.67 14.02
CA HIS A 169 12.35 -12.73 14.92
C HIS A 169 11.39 -11.73 15.55
N THR A 170 11.88 -10.93 16.47
CA THR A 170 11.13 -9.86 17.12
C THR A 170 11.57 -8.51 16.62
N ILE A 171 10.63 -7.58 16.52
CA ILE A 171 10.86 -6.18 16.24
C ILE A 171 10.48 -5.32 17.45
N GLU A 172 11.12 -4.17 17.57
CA GLU A 172 10.82 -3.12 18.55
C GLU A 172 10.08 -2.01 17.82
N ILE A 173 8.92 -1.63 18.35
CA ILE A 173 8.05 -0.58 17.80
C ILE A 173 8.35 0.72 18.54
N GLU A 174 8.56 1.80 17.78
CA GLU A 174 8.88 3.11 18.33
C GLU A 174 7.70 3.68 19.12
N PRO A 175 7.91 4.15 20.38
CA PRO A 175 6.87 4.75 21.18
C PRO A 175 6.22 5.97 20.51
N GLY A 176 4.89 6.07 20.61
CA GLY A 176 4.11 7.16 20.02
C GLY A 176 3.95 7.06 18.50
N SER A 177 4.39 5.95 17.88
CA SER A 177 4.19 5.71 16.46
C SER A 177 2.74 5.36 16.13
N LEU A 178 2.38 5.53 14.84
CA LEU A 178 1.12 5.02 14.31
C LEU A 178 1.07 3.50 14.44
N LEU A 179 2.19 2.84 14.15
CA LEU A 179 2.30 1.39 14.27
C LEU A 179 2.03 0.91 15.71
N GLU A 180 2.57 1.59 16.74
CA GLU A 180 2.27 1.26 18.14
C GLU A 180 0.76 1.38 18.44
N LYS A 181 0.11 2.43 17.98
CA LYS A 181 -1.33 2.63 18.15
C LYS A 181 -2.15 1.54 17.48
N ILE A 182 -1.73 1.07 16.31
CA ILE A 182 -2.40 0.02 15.55
C ILE A 182 -2.22 -1.34 16.23
N MET A 183 -0.99 -1.69 16.61
CA MET A 183 -0.65 -3.01 17.15
C MET A 183 -0.94 -3.13 18.66
N GLY A 184 -1.00 -2.01 19.38
CA GLY A 184 -1.27 -1.98 20.82
C GLY A 184 -0.13 -2.57 21.66
N CYS A 185 1.09 -2.68 21.14
CA CYS A 185 2.25 -3.24 21.82
C CYS A 185 3.55 -2.59 21.35
N SER A 186 4.60 -2.70 22.17
CA SER A 186 5.95 -2.16 21.87
C SER A 186 6.88 -3.19 21.22
N HIS A 187 6.50 -4.47 21.20
CA HIS A 187 7.27 -5.55 20.62
C HIS A 187 6.34 -6.56 19.96
N VAL A 188 6.71 -7.07 18.80
CA VAL A 188 5.96 -8.11 18.13
C VAL A 188 6.91 -9.09 17.43
N ALA A 189 6.52 -10.37 17.40
CA ALA A 189 7.22 -11.39 16.63
C ALA A 189 6.67 -11.42 15.20
N VAL A 190 7.57 -11.36 14.21
CA VAL A 190 7.24 -11.27 12.79
C VAL A 190 7.94 -12.34 11.98
N ASN A 191 7.37 -12.69 10.82
CA ASN A 191 8.05 -13.47 9.80
C ASN A 191 9.00 -12.60 8.98
N SER A 192 9.91 -13.21 8.21
CA SER A 192 10.92 -12.44 7.48
C SER A 192 11.36 -13.19 6.22
N PHE A 193 11.11 -12.59 5.05
CA PHE A 193 11.40 -13.19 3.73
C PHE A 193 11.93 -12.11 2.78
N HIS A 194 12.95 -11.37 3.23
CA HIS A 194 13.57 -10.29 2.46
C HIS A 194 15.08 -10.29 2.64
N HIS A 195 15.80 -9.86 1.63
CA HIS A 195 17.24 -9.57 1.70
C HIS A 195 17.52 -8.08 1.49
N GLN A 196 16.54 -7.32 0.99
CA GLN A 196 16.57 -5.86 0.93
C GLN A 196 15.85 -5.25 2.13
N ALA A 197 16.20 -4.01 2.47
CA ALA A 197 15.53 -3.22 3.51
C ALA A 197 15.68 -1.72 3.26
N VAL A 198 14.86 -0.92 3.91
CA VAL A 198 15.05 0.53 4.00
C VAL A 198 16.39 0.81 4.68
N ARG A 199 17.22 1.66 4.04
CA ARG A 199 18.49 2.14 4.62
C ARG A 199 18.29 3.47 5.34
N GLU A 200 17.76 4.46 4.63
CA GLU A 200 17.40 5.76 5.15
C GLU A 200 15.94 6.05 4.81
N ALA A 201 15.16 6.42 5.83
CA ALA A 201 13.78 6.79 5.62
C ALA A 201 13.67 8.05 4.76
N ALA A 202 12.75 8.04 3.83
CA ALA A 202 12.49 9.16 2.93
C ALA A 202 12.07 10.43 3.69
N PRO A 203 12.30 11.64 3.13
CA PRO A 203 11.70 12.86 3.64
C PRO A 203 10.18 12.72 3.81
N GLY A 204 9.66 13.19 4.95
CA GLY A 204 8.23 13.04 5.29
C GLY A 204 7.86 11.67 5.88
N PHE A 205 8.85 10.80 6.12
CA PHE A 205 8.67 9.52 6.81
C PHE A 205 9.56 9.43 8.04
N ARG A 206 9.14 8.61 9.00
CA ARG A 206 9.95 8.19 10.14
C ARG A 206 9.96 6.68 10.26
N VAL A 207 11.00 6.16 10.85
CA VAL A 207 11.07 4.75 11.25
C VAL A 207 10.09 4.51 12.39
N SER A 208 9.27 3.48 12.29
CA SER A 208 8.30 3.09 13.32
C SER A 208 8.56 1.71 13.92
N ALA A 209 9.45 0.90 13.33
CA ALA A 209 9.95 -0.33 13.97
C ALA A 209 11.33 -0.73 13.44
N ARG A 210 12.09 -1.44 14.29
CA ARG A 210 13.39 -2.04 13.97
C ARG A 210 13.52 -3.45 14.50
N ALA A 211 14.24 -4.29 13.77
CA ALA A 211 14.78 -5.54 14.28
C ALA A 211 15.93 -5.27 15.26
N LYS A 212 16.28 -6.26 16.10
CA LYS A 212 17.34 -6.12 17.11
C LYS A 212 18.76 -5.88 16.55
N ASP A 213 18.98 -6.19 15.29
CA ASP A 213 20.23 -5.89 14.57
C ASP A 213 20.21 -4.54 13.84
N GLY A 214 19.15 -3.75 14.05
CA GLY A 214 19.02 -2.39 13.55
C GLY A 214 18.34 -2.27 12.18
N VAL A 215 18.00 -3.39 11.50
CA VAL A 215 17.25 -3.36 10.25
C VAL A 215 15.91 -2.65 10.44
N ILE A 216 15.58 -1.72 9.54
CA ILE A 216 14.30 -1.00 9.56
C ILE A 216 13.21 -1.97 9.10
N GLU A 217 12.22 -2.16 9.96
CA GLU A 217 11.11 -3.07 9.73
C GLU A 217 9.79 -2.35 9.46
N ALA A 218 9.68 -1.06 9.80
CA ALA A 218 8.54 -0.27 9.41
C ALA A 218 8.86 1.23 9.31
N ILE A 219 8.15 1.91 8.41
CA ILE A 219 8.14 3.36 8.26
C ILE A 219 6.70 3.86 8.18
N GLU A 220 6.49 5.10 8.64
CA GLU A 220 5.18 5.77 8.58
C GLU A 220 5.33 7.24 8.21
N SER A 221 4.29 7.84 7.62
CA SER A 221 4.29 9.27 7.27
C SER A 221 4.27 10.15 8.51
N THR A 222 5.03 11.25 8.48
CA THR A 222 5.02 12.31 9.50
C THR A 222 4.16 13.51 9.12
N GLU A 223 3.60 13.53 7.90
CA GLU A 223 2.84 14.64 7.32
C GLU A 223 1.31 14.52 7.55
N GLY A 224 0.88 13.69 8.49
CA GLY A 224 -0.55 13.47 8.76
C GLY A 224 -1.28 12.66 7.70
N LYS A 225 -0.55 12.06 6.76
CA LYS A 225 -1.10 11.15 5.74
C LYS A 225 -1.21 9.74 6.31
N SER A 226 -2.27 9.03 5.97
CA SER A 226 -2.49 7.64 6.39
C SER A 226 -1.64 6.68 5.56
N ILE A 227 -0.31 6.72 5.74
CA ILE A 227 0.67 5.90 5.02
C ILE A 227 1.55 5.14 6.01
N LEU A 228 1.55 3.82 5.89
CA LEU A 228 2.33 2.90 6.69
C LEU A 228 2.97 1.84 5.79
N GLY A 229 4.24 1.52 6.02
CA GLY A 229 4.93 0.41 5.37
C GLY A 229 5.54 -0.52 6.40
N VAL A 230 5.40 -1.84 6.19
CA VAL A 230 5.96 -2.89 7.03
C VAL A 230 6.80 -3.85 6.20
N GLN A 231 7.94 -4.32 6.72
CA GLN A 231 8.88 -5.14 5.97
C GLN A 231 8.54 -6.64 6.02
N TRP A 232 7.84 -7.09 7.06
CA TRP A 232 7.37 -8.47 7.19
C TRP A 232 6.09 -8.74 6.38
N HIS A 233 5.57 -9.96 6.44
CA HIS A 233 4.39 -10.42 5.72
C HIS A 233 3.22 -10.73 6.66
N PRO A 234 2.45 -9.72 7.11
CA PRO A 234 1.31 -9.90 8.00
C PRO A 234 0.20 -10.77 7.40
N GLU A 235 0.02 -10.74 6.08
CA GLU A 235 -0.98 -11.49 5.34
C GLU A 235 -0.79 -13.01 5.43
N CYS A 236 0.44 -13.46 5.66
CA CYS A 236 0.74 -14.89 5.77
C CYS A 236 0.24 -15.49 7.09
N PHE A 237 0.25 -14.74 8.18
CA PHE A 237 -0.34 -15.16 9.46
C PHE A 237 -1.85 -15.35 9.31
N ILE A 238 -2.52 -14.40 8.71
CA ILE A 238 -3.97 -14.37 8.54
C ILE A 238 -4.46 -15.49 7.62
N LEU A 239 -3.71 -15.80 6.57
CA LEU A 239 -4.03 -16.92 5.67
C LEU A 239 -4.04 -18.25 6.41
N ASN A 240 -3.18 -18.41 7.42
CA ASN A 240 -3.08 -19.62 8.26
C ASN A 240 -3.98 -19.58 9.52
N GLY A 241 -4.82 -18.57 9.65
CA GLY A 241 -5.79 -18.44 10.74
C GLY A 241 -5.30 -17.72 12.00
N ASP A 242 -4.08 -17.18 11.99
CA ASP A 242 -3.58 -16.32 13.06
C ASP A 242 -3.96 -14.86 12.77
N GLU A 243 -4.88 -14.32 13.56
CA GLU A 243 -5.41 -12.96 13.39
C GLU A 243 -4.60 -11.87 14.11
N SER A 244 -3.44 -12.21 14.69
CA SER A 244 -2.60 -11.26 15.43
C SER A 244 -2.19 -10.03 14.60
N MET A 245 -2.12 -10.18 13.27
CA MET A 245 -1.76 -9.12 12.33
C MET A 245 -2.97 -8.41 11.68
N MET A 246 -4.20 -8.81 12.01
CA MET A 246 -5.42 -8.15 11.50
C MET A 246 -5.51 -6.66 11.80
N PRO A 247 -4.97 -6.13 12.93
CA PRO A 247 -5.02 -4.69 13.20
C PRO A 247 -4.51 -3.81 12.06
N LEU A 248 -3.48 -4.24 11.30
CA LEU A 248 -2.95 -3.50 10.14
C LEU A 248 -3.99 -3.35 9.02
N PHE A 249 -4.72 -4.42 8.72
CA PHE A 249 -5.74 -4.42 7.66
C PHE A 249 -7.02 -3.72 8.10
N HIS A 250 -7.38 -3.82 9.37
CA HIS A 250 -8.49 -3.04 9.96
C HIS A 250 -8.18 -1.55 9.93
N TRP A 251 -6.94 -1.14 10.22
CA TRP A 251 -6.52 0.25 10.10
C TRP A 251 -6.67 0.75 8.66
N LEU A 252 -6.12 0.04 7.67
CA LEU A 252 -6.24 0.44 6.26
C LEU A 252 -7.72 0.56 5.84
N THR A 253 -8.55 -0.42 6.22
CA THR A 253 -9.98 -0.41 5.91
C THR A 253 -10.71 0.74 6.59
N HIS A 254 -10.36 1.08 7.84
CA HIS A 254 -10.93 2.21 8.56
C HIS A 254 -10.60 3.55 7.88
N GLU A 255 -9.34 3.76 7.56
CA GLU A 255 -8.88 4.97 6.85
C GLU A 255 -9.54 5.07 5.46
N ALA A 256 -9.64 3.96 4.73
CA ALA A 256 -10.30 3.91 3.44
C ALA A 256 -11.80 4.25 3.52
N LYS A 257 -12.49 3.79 4.56
CA LYS A 257 -13.90 4.19 4.81
C LYS A 257 -14.02 5.69 5.05
N SER A 258 -13.10 6.25 5.83
CA SER A 258 -13.06 7.68 6.11
C SER A 258 -12.80 8.50 4.85
N PHE A 259 -11.85 8.04 4.02
CA PHE A 259 -11.54 8.64 2.71
C PHE A 259 -12.74 8.57 1.75
N ALA A 260 -13.38 7.41 1.61
CA ALA A 260 -14.57 7.22 0.77
C ALA A 260 -15.70 8.18 1.17
N LYS A 261 -15.93 8.33 2.48
CA LYS A 261 -16.93 9.28 3.00
C LYS A 261 -16.58 10.73 2.69
N ALA A 262 -15.31 11.11 2.83
CA ALA A 262 -14.85 12.45 2.46
C ALA A 262 -15.01 12.71 0.96
N LYS A 263 -14.64 11.74 0.10
CA LYS A 263 -14.81 11.80 -1.36
C LYS A 263 -16.29 11.95 -1.75
N GLU A 264 -17.19 11.19 -1.12
CA GLU A 264 -18.64 11.32 -1.33
C GLU A 264 -19.14 12.71 -0.92
N LEU A 265 -18.72 13.20 0.24
CA LEU A 265 -19.10 14.52 0.73
C LEU A 265 -18.64 15.62 -0.24
N HIS A 266 -17.38 15.60 -0.66
CA HIS A 266 -16.82 16.53 -1.64
C HIS A 266 -17.58 16.54 -2.97
N SER A 267 -18.06 15.40 -3.45
CA SER A 267 -18.85 15.32 -4.68
C SER A 267 -20.22 16.02 -4.59
N ARG A 268 -20.70 16.29 -3.38
CA ARG A 268 -22.02 16.90 -3.11
C ARG A 268 -21.95 18.35 -2.62
N ILE A 269 -20.78 18.83 -2.25
CA ILE A 269 -20.59 20.18 -1.68
C ILE A 269 -19.85 21.03 -2.69
N LEU A 270 -20.39 22.24 -2.95
CA LEU A 270 -19.67 23.28 -3.64
C LEU A 270 -18.58 23.82 -2.70
N THR A 271 -17.32 23.56 -3.00
CA THR A 271 -16.20 24.18 -2.28
C THR A 271 -15.90 25.55 -2.87
N LEU A 272 -15.90 26.59 -2.03
CA LEU A 272 -15.51 27.93 -2.42
C LEU A 272 -14.16 28.24 -1.79
N ASP A 273 -13.15 28.45 -2.62
CA ASP A 273 -11.89 29.06 -2.20
C ASP A 273 -12.01 30.58 -2.32
N SER A 274 -12.06 31.27 -1.19
CA SER A 274 -12.13 32.72 -1.13
C SER A 274 -10.78 33.41 -1.38
N HIS A 275 -9.69 32.67 -1.44
CA HIS A 275 -8.34 33.16 -1.69
C HIS A 275 -7.78 32.60 -3.00
N CYS A 276 -8.32 33.09 -4.10
CA CYS A 276 -7.99 32.62 -5.45
C CYS A 276 -7.46 33.81 -6.27
N ASP A 277 -6.29 33.67 -6.88
CA ASP A 277 -5.69 34.70 -7.76
C ASP A 277 -6.31 34.68 -9.18
N THR A 278 -7.11 33.65 -9.51
CA THR A 278 -7.70 33.53 -10.85
C THR A 278 -8.50 34.73 -11.33
N PRO A 279 -9.31 35.43 -10.48
CA PRO A 279 -10.02 36.64 -10.89
C PRO A 279 -9.13 37.77 -11.41
N MET A 280 -7.87 37.80 -11.00
CA MET A 280 -6.89 38.79 -11.47
C MET A 280 -6.60 38.70 -12.97
N PHE A 281 -6.89 37.57 -13.58
CA PHE A 281 -6.58 37.27 -14.98
C PHE A 281 -7.83 37.18 -15.88
N PHE A 282 -9.04 37.48 -15.40
CA PHE A 282 -10.26 37.40 -16.21
C PHE A 282 -10.24 38.26 -17.48
N HIS A 283 -9.49 39.33 -17.47
CA HIS A 283 -9.30 40.20 -18.65
C HIS A 283 -8.37 39.60 -19.71
N GLU A 284 -7.69 38.49 -19.40
CA GLU A 284 -6.73 37.82 -20.30
C GLU A 284 -7.35 36.64 -21.10
N ASN A 285 -8.68 36.51 -21.13
CA ASN A 285 -9.38 35.39 -21.82
C ASN A 285 -8.92 33.99 -21.39
N ILE A 286 -8.84 33.73 -20.11
CA ILE A 286 -8.46 32.45 -19.56
C ILE A 286 -9.59 31.41 -19.76
N HIS A 287 -9.23 30.24 -20.25
CA HIS A 287 -10.12 29.09 -20.37
C HIS A 287 -9.98 28.17 -19.15
N PHE A 288 -11.00 28.15 -18.29
CA PHE A 288 -11.01 27.31 -17.08
C PHE A 288 -11.04 25.81 -17.36
N GLU A 289 -11.38 25.41 -18.58
CA GLU A 289 -11.42 24.01 -19.03
C GLU A 289 -10.04 23.47 -19.44
N SER A 290 -9.04 24.36 -19.56
CA SER A 290 -7.67 24.00 -19.87
C SER A 290 -6.76 24.31 -18.69
N ARG A 291 -5.78 23.43 -18.43
CA ARG A 291 -4.71 23.71 -17.44
C ARG A 291 -3.83 24.88 -17.91
N ASP A 292 -4.27 26.08 -17.63
CA ASP A 292 -3.47 27.27 -17.86
C ASP A 292 -2.53 27.47 -16.65
N PRO A 293 -1.20 27.61 -16.85
CA PRO A 293 -0.25 27.80 -15.76
C PRO A 293 -0.47 29.06 -14.94
N LYS A 294 -1.32 30.00 -15.41
CA LYS A 294 -1.74 31.21 -14.68
C LYS A 294 -2.89 30.94 -13.70
N ILE A 295 -3.58 29.81 -13.85
CA ILE A 295 -4.70 29.44 -12.98
C ILE A 295 -4.16 28.67 -11.79
N LYS A 296 -4.47 29.12 -10.58
CA LYS A 296 -4.13 28.46 -9.32
C LYS A 296 -5.26 27.64 -8.73
N VAL A 297 -6.35 27.48 -9.48
CA VAL A 297 -7.50 26.63 -9.10
C VAL A 297 -7.63 25.56 -10.17
N ASP A 298 -7.45 24.31 -9.78
CA ASP A 298 -7.79 23.15 -10.61
C ASP A 298 -9.28 22.81 -10.41
N LEU A 299 -10.03 22.83 -11.50
CA LEU A 299 -11.44 22.40 -11.53
C LEU A 299 -11.52 20.89 -11.76
#